data_d694c9c767405443656e7ed58d096172
#
_entry.id   d694c9c767405443656e7ed58d096172
#
_cell.length_a   1.000
_cell.length_b   1.000
_cell.length_c   1.000
_cell.angle_alpha   90.00
_cell.angle_beta   90.00
_cell.angle_gamma   90.00
#
_symmetry.space_group_name_H-M   'P 1'
#
loop_
_entity.id
_entity.type
_entity.pdbx_description
1 polymer ?
#
loop_
_entity_poly.entity_id
_entity_poly.type
_entity_poly.pdbx_seq_one_letter_code
_entity_poly.pdbx_strand_id
1 'polypeptide(L)'
;MELGKEYFGPLWKYVANPDITDIDYNGKEIWVTNVYNERYQVSQQFVEEHITPVFVEQFTQRIANVVSRQFNKRNPELEAETSELRVTVLHESVARSGRSISIRKTPPVIRITAEKAVREKFCSKEVLALLINCVQSHMNLTFCGMPGIGKTECIKFFSQYIPANERVITIEDTMEIRYSKTNPGKDCIEMKVSEDTFGYAEAIKSSLRLNPKWIMLSEARSKEVKYLLESWSTGVRGMTTLHTDDVRNVPDRILNMLESRNDADRMENDVYQALDVGILVRKKTDEEKITRRYMDQICFYIREKGKNKIEMVVFDGKLVMQELPEAVMRIFERAGVHDPFYNEELELELGGKE
;
A
#
# COMPACT_ATOMS: atom_id res chain seq x y z
N MET A 1 7.55 -8.17 18.47
CA MET A 1 8.92 -8.34 19.01
C MET A 1 9.81 -7.33 18.33
N GLU A 2 10.59 -6.57 19.07
CA GLU A 2 11.60 -5.67 18.52
C GLU A 2 12.94 -6.39 18.46
N LEU A 3 13.60 -6.33 17.31
CA LEU A 3 14.94 -6.88 17.13
C LEU A 3 15.97 -5.75 17.19
N GLY A 4 16.83 -5.77 18.19
CA GLY A 4 17.85 -4.77 18.39
C GLY A 4 19.16 -5.04 17.62
N LYS A 5 20.17 -4.24 17.93
CA LYS A 5 21.50 -4.29 17.31
C LYS A 5 22.16 -5.68 17.38
N GLU A 6 21.91 -6.42 18.46
CA GLU A 6 22.47 -7.76 18.71
C GLU A 6 22.05 -8.79 17.67
N TYR A 7 20.89 -8.61 17.03
CA TYR A 7 20.44 -9.49 15.95
C TYR A 7 21.08 -9.16 14.62
N PHE A 8 21.25 -7.86 14.32
CA PHE A 8 21.65 -7.38 12.98
C PHE A 8 23.16 -7.17 12.84
N GLY A 9 23.91 -7.05 13.95
CA GLY A 9 25.36 -6.84 13.91
C GLY A 9 25.77 -5.70 12.97
N PRO A 10 26.63 -5.95 11.97
CA PRO A 10 27.09 -4.92 11.02
C PRO A 10 25.96 -4.30 10.18
N LEU A 11 24.88 -5.02 9.94
CA LEU A 11 23.71 -4.52 9.18
C LEU A 11 22.92 -3.46 9.98
N TRP A 12 23.13 -3.38 11.31
CA TRP A 12 22.37 -2.47 12.16
C TRP A 12 22.46 -1.01 11.74
N LYS A 13 23.60 -0.56 11.22
CA LYS A 13 23.75 0.83 10.76
C LYS A 13 22.79 1.21 9.64
N TYR A 14 22.37 0.24 8.82
CA TYR A 14 21.37 0.44 7.77
C TYR A 14 19.95 0.25 8.30
N VAL A 15 19.76 -0.71 9.19
CA VAL A 15 18.46 -0.96 9.83
C VAL A 15 18.04 0.24 10.68
N ALA A 16 18.97 0.81 11.45
CA ALA A 16 18.71 1.96 12.32
C ALA A 16 18.58 3.30 11.56
N ASN A 17 19.07 3.38 10.32
CA ASN A 17 19.00 4.61 9.53
C ASN A 17 17.55 4.83 9.03
N PRO A 18 16.84 5.91 9.45
CA PRO A 18 15.46 6.17 9.06
C PRO A 18 15.28 6.38 7.54
N ASP A 19 16.33 6.82 6.84
CA ASP A 19 16.29 7.08 5.41
C ASP A 19 16.40 5.82 4.56
N ILE A 20 16.77 4.67 5.13
CA ILE A 20 16.85 3.40 4.42
C ILE A 20 15.53 2.66 4.57
N THR A 21 15.02 2.14 3.46
CA THR A 21 13.78 1.34 3.39
C THR A 21 14.05 -0.13 3.18
N ASP A 22 15.03 -0.48 2.35
CA ASP A 22 15.35 -1.87 2.02
C ASP A 22 16.86 -2.11 2.06
N ILE A 23 17.25 -3.30 2.51
CA ILE A 23 18.63 -3.77 2.59
C ILE A 23 18.67 -5.15 1.98
N ASP A 24 19.31 -5.30 0.84
CA ASP A 24 19.37 -6.54 0.07
C ASP A 24 20.81 -7.06 -0.02
N TYR A 25 21.04 -8.27 0.45
CA TYR A 25 22.28 -9.00 0.26
C TYR A 25 22.05 -10.13 -0.74
N ASN A 26 22.79 -10.15 -1.85
CA ASN A 26 22.63 -11.09 -2.95
C ASN A 26 23.55 -12.33 -2.87
N GLY A 27 24.23 -12.52 -1.75
CA GLY A 27 25.25 -13.54 -1.55
C GLY A 27 26.70 -13.05 -1.75
N LYS A 28 26.88 -11.82 -2.25
CA LYS A 28 28.19 -11.21 -2.51
C LYS A 28 28.23 -9.71 -2.18
N GLU A 29 27.16 -9.00 -2.48
CA GLU A 29 27.07 -7.55 -2.38
C GLU A 29 25.85 -7.16 -1.57
N ILE A 30 25.93 -5.98 -0.92
CA ILE A 30 24.79 -5.35 -0.27
C ILE A 30 24.34 -4.16 -1.11
N TRP A 31 23.07 -4.12 -1.38
CA TRP A 31 22.36 -2.99 -1.97
C TRP A 31 21.37 -2.43 -0.98
N VAL A 32 21.30 -1.11 -0.88
CA VAL A 32 20.33 -0.43 -0.02
C VAL A 32 19.45 0.49 -0.87
N THR A 33 18.19 0.61 -0.46
CA THR A 33 17.22 1.52 -1.07
C THR A 33 16.81 2.54 -0.02
N ASN A 34 16.76 3.82 -0.39
CA ASN A 34 16.36 4.89 0.51
C ASN A 34 14.89 5.29 0.33
N VAL A 35 14.41 6.22 1.17
CA VAL A 35 13.02 6.74 1.14
C VAL A 35 12.65 7.44 -0.18
N TYR A 36 13.66 7.89 -0.95
CA TYR A 36 13.48 8.47 -2.29
C TYR A 36 13.45 7.42 -3.40
N ASN A 37 13.53 6.12 -3.01
CA ASN A 37 13.62 4.99 -3.93
C ASN A 37 14.89 5.01 -4.81
N GLU A 38 15.96 5.57 -4.27
CA GLU A 38 17.29 5.50 -4.86
C GLU A 38 17.99 4.25 -4.32
N ARG A 39 18.55 3.46 -5.24
CA ARG A 39 19.24 2.23 -4.91
C ARG A 39 20.73 2.37 -5.18
N TYR A 40 21.56 2.06 -4.19
CA TYR A 40 23.00 2.12 -4.30
C TYR A 40 23.67 0.93 -3.62
N GLN A 41 24.85 0.60 -4.11
CA GLN A 41 25.68 -0.48 -3.58
C GLN A 41 26.48 0.01 -2.37
N VAL A 42 26.52 -0.80 -1.34
CA VAL A 42 27.41 -0.61 -0.19
C VAL A 42 28.85 -0.92 -0.63
N SER A 43 29.85 -0.21 -0.05
CA SER A 43 31.24 -0.43 -0.41
C SER A 43 31.65 -1.89 -0.25
N GLN A 44 32.35 -2.43 -1.23
CA GLN A 44 32.80 -3.80 -1.24
C GLN A 44 33.75 -4.11 -0.07
N GLN A 45 34.58 -3.15 0.31
CA GLN A 45 35.44 -3.25 1.49
C GLN A 45 34.63 -3.53 2.77
N PHE A 46 33.52 -2.81 2.98
CA PHE A 46 32.67 -3.06 4.15
C PHE A 46 32.07 -4.47 4.12
N VAL A 47 31.65 -4.93 2.94
CA VAL A 47 31.06 -6.28 2.79
C VAL A 47 32.11 -7.34 3.13
N GLU A 48 33.31 -7.23 2.58
CA GLU A 48 34.42 -8.18 2.80
C GLU A 48 34.86 -8.22 4.27
N GLU A 49 34.92 -7.07 4.94
CA GLU A 49 35.34 -6.98 6.33
C GLU A 49 34.30 -7.49 7.32
N HIS A 50 33.01 -7.32 7.03
CA HIS A 50 31.95 -7.49 8.03
C HIS A 50 30.89 -8.53 7.71
N ILE A 51 30.66 -8.83 6.44
CA ILE A 51 29.59 -9.76 5.99
C ILE A 51 30.22 -11.10 5.60
N THR A 52 30.88 -11.71 6.55
CA THR A 52 31.51 -13.00 6.34
C THR A 52 30.49 -14.13 6.20
N PRO A 53 30.81 -15.28 5.57
CA PRO A 53 29.92 -16.44 5.52
C PRO A 53 29.44 -16.88 6.91
N VAL A 54 30.30 -16.80 7.91
CA VAL A 54 29.97 -17.13 9.32
C VAL A 54 28.93 -16.15 9.87
N PHE A 55 29.11 -14.84 9.61
CA PHE A 55 28.10 -13.86 10.02
C PHE A 55 26.74 -14.12 9.37
N VAL A 56 26.72 -14.36 8.05
CA VAL A 56 25.48 -14.64 7.30
C VAL A 56 24.76 -15.86 7.83
N GLU A 57 25.50 -16.94 8.14
CA GLU A 57 24.94 -18.16 8.71
C GLU A 57 24.36 -17.90 10.10
N GLN A 58 25.12 -17.27 11.00
CA GLN A 58 24.68 -16.94 12.35
C GLN A 58 23.48 -15.97 12.36
N PHE A 59 23.49 -14.98 11.48
CA PHE A 59 22.37 -14.05 11.32
C PHE A 59 21.10 -14.79 10.94
N THR A 60 21.15 -15.60 9.87
CA THR A 60 19.96 -16.31 9.39
C THR A 60 19.45 -17.33 10.39
N GLN A 61 20.33 -18.01 11.12
CA GLN A 61 19.93 -18.94 12.20
C GLN A 61 19.29 -18.19 13.38
N ARG A 62 19.82 -17.04 13.78
CA ARG A 62 19.19 -16.19 14.82
C ARG A 62 17.78 -15.77 14.41
N ILE A 63 17.59 -15.31 13.18
CA ILE A 63 16.27 -14.92 12.68
C ILE A 63 15.32 -16.12 12.65
N ALA A 64 15.78 -17.29 12.19
CA ALA A 64 14.98 -18.52 12.18
C ALA A 64 14.52 -18.92 13.60
N ASN A 65 15.40 -18.81 14.59
CA ASN A 65 15.07 -19.09 15.99
C ASN A 65 14.03 -18.11 16.55
N VAL A 66 14.12 -16.83 16.21
CA VAL A 66 13.14 -15.78 16.62
C VAL A 66 11.72 -16.14 16.20
N VAL A 67 11.56 -16.65 14.97
CA VAL A 67 10.23 -17.02 14.43
C VAL A 67 9.91 -18.51 14.62
N SER A 68 10.76 -19.25 15.33
CA SER A 68 10.59 -20.70 15.58
C SER A 68 10.39 -21.51 14.29
N ARG A 69 11.09 -21.13 13.23
CA ARG A 69 11.07 -21.84 11.94
C ARG A 69 12.37 -22.55 11.67
N GLN A 70 12.28 -23.72 11.02
CA GLN A 70 13.46 -24.41 10.53
C GLN A 70 13.91 -23.78 9.21
N PHE A 71 15.21 -23.44 9.13
CA PHE A 71 15.83 -22.92 7.92
C PHE A 71 17.04 -23.79 7.56
N ASN A 72 16.94 -24.50 6.46
CA ASN A 72 17.94 -25.44 5.96
C ASN A 72 17.65 -25.80 4.50
N LYS A 73 18.45 -26.71 3.92
CA LYS A 73 18.28 -27.15 2.53
C LYS A 73 16.90 -27.75 2.21
N ARG A 74 16.18 -28.32 3.20
CA ARG A 74 14.81 -28.86 3.00
C ARG A 74 13.75 -27.77 3.11
N ASN A 75 14.01 -26.76 3.93
CA ASN A 75 13.19 -25.56 4.11
C ASN A 75 14.04 -24.37 3.71
N PRO A 76 14.19 -24.10 2.40
CA PRO A 76 15.19 -23.16 1.88
C PRO A 76 14.76 -21.69 1.93
N GLU A 77 13.52 -21.42 2.34
CA GLU A 77 12.96 -20.08 2.49
C GLU A 77 12.65 -19.81 3.94
N LEU A 78 13.02 -18.62 4.40
CA LEU A 78 12.70 -18.10 5.72
C LEU A 78 12.08 -16.73 5.59
N GLU A 79 10.86 -16.58 6.08
CA GLU A 79 10.21 -15.31 6.29
C GLU A 79 10.06 -15.03 7.78
N ALA A 80 10.51 -13.86 8.20
CA ALA A 80 10.40 -13.38 9.57
C ALA A 80 9.86 -11.95 9.55
N GLU A 81 8.88 -11.68 10.41
CA GLU A 81 8.27 -10.36 10.55
C GLU A 81 8.34 -9.92 12.00
N THR A 82 8.70 -8.66 12.18
CA THR A 82 8.71 -7.98 13.47
C THR A 82 7.71 -6.83 13.47
N SER A 83 7.71 -6.01 14.54
CA SER A 83 6.89 -4.80 14.58
C SER A 83 7.20 -3.81 13.44
N GLU A 84 8.43 -3.81 12.89
CA GLU A 84 8.85 -2.80 11.92
C GLU A 84 9.66 -3.34 10.74
N LEU A 85 9.95 -4.63 10.73
CA LEU A 85 10.81 -5.23 9.72
C LEU A 85 10.20 -6.51 9.17
N ARG A 86 10.38 -6.73 7.88
CA ARG A 86 10.24 -8.02 7.22
C ARG A 86 11.61 -8.48 6.74
N VAL A 87 11.99 -9.68 7.11
CA VAL A 87 13.25 -10.31 6.71
C VAL A 87 12.91 -11.56 5.91
N THR A 88 13.35 -11.60 4.66
CA THR A 88 13.23 -12.78 3.79
C THR A 88 14.63 -13.31 3.51
N VAL A 89 14.84 -14.60 3.70
CA VAL A 89 16.13 -15.27 3.44
C VAL A 89 15.92 -16.46 2.52
N LEU A 90 16.77 -16.57 1.50
CA LEU A 90 16.86 -17.76 0.66
C LEU A 90 18.18 -18.49 0.91
N HIS A 91 18.05 -19.78 1.10
CA HIS A 91 19.19 -20.68 1.31
C HIS A 91 20.01 -20.84 0.03
N GLU A 92 21.33 -21.01 0.14
CA GLU A 92 22.24 -21.21 -0.98
C GLU A 92 21.96 -22.44 -1.82
N SER A 93 21.15 -23.38 -1.34
CA SER A 93 20.69 -24.53 -2.15
C SER A 93 19.75 -24.12 -3.30
N VAL A 94 19.10 -22.97 -3.19
CA VAL A 94 18.20 -22.40 -4.23
C VAL A 94 18.74 -21.09 -4.78
N ALA A 95 19.36 -20.25 -3.97
CA ALA A 95 20.01 -19.00 -4.39
C ALA A 95 21.48 -19.31 -4.77
N ARG A 96 21.73 -19.59 -6.02
CA ARG A 96 23.06 -20.08 -6.50
C ARG A 96 24.22 -19.08 -6.34
N SER A 97 23.93 -17.79 -6.24
CA SER A 97 24.94 -16.75 -5.97
C SER A 97 25.45 -16.74 -4.53
N GLY A 98 24.79 -17.47 -3.66
CA GLY A 98 25.00 -17.52 -2.21
C GLY A 98 23.70 -17.28 -1.45
N ARG A 99 23.71 -17.47 -0.13
CA ARG A 99 22.57 -17.17 0.73
C ARG A 99 22.15 -15.71 0.56
N SER A 100 20.89 -15.50 0.22
CA SER A 100 20.35 -14.17 -0.09
C SER A 100 19.48 -13.67 1.05
N ILE A 101 19.58 -12.38 1.40
CA ILE A 101 18.84 -11.75 2.49
C ILE A 101 18.20 -10.48 1.97
N SER A 102 16.91 -10.29 2.21
CA SER A 102 16.21 -9.03 1.99
C SER A 102 15.58 -8.58 3.31
N ILE A 103 15.86 -7.36 3.72
CA ILE A 103 15.29 -6.72 4.91
C ILE A 103 14.53 -5.49 4.45
N ARG A 104 13.21 -5.52 4.61
CA ARG A 104 12.33 -4.38 4.33
C ARG A 104 11.85 -3.76 5.62
N LYS A 105 11.91 -2.43 5.69
CA LYS A 105 11.42 -1.66 6.83
C LYS A 105 9.97 -1.23 6.60
N THR A 106 9.11 -1.57 7.54
CA THR A 106 7.68 -1.22 7.55
C THR A 106 7.32 -0.47 8.84
N PRO A 107 7.96 0.68 9.12
CA PRO A 107 7.70 1.41 10.35
C PRO A 107 6.26 1.95 10.37
N PRO A 108 5.66 2.06 11.57
CA PRO A 108 4.31 2.59 11.74
C PRO A 108 4.30 4.13 11.66
N VAL A 109 4.83 4.68 10.57
CA VAL A 109 4.87 6.13 10.33
C VAL A 109 4.17 6.47 9.04
N ILE A 110 3.54 7.63 9.00
CA ILE A 110 2.96 8.20 7.79
C ILE A 110 4.01 9.12 7.17
N ARG A 111 4.50 8.75 6.00
CA ARG A 111 5.57 9.50 5.31
C ARG A 111 5.04 10.63 4.44
N ILE A 112 3.78 10.55 4.03
CA ILE A 112 3.08 11.59 3.29
C ILE A 112 2.36 12.48 4.29
N THR A 113 2.56 13.79 4.22
CA THR A 113 1.75 14.80 4.91
C THR A 113 1.10 15.71 3.88
N ALA A 114 0.02 16.41 4.21
CA ALA A 114 -0.63 17.34 3.30
C ALA A 114 0.34 18.42 2.78
N GLU A 115 1.11 19.03 3.68
CA GLU A 115 2.16 20.00 3.33
C GLU A 115 3.19 19.42 2.36
N LYS A 116 3.70 18.22 2.66
CA LYS A 116 4.69 17.55 1.82
C LYS A 116 4.13 17.19 0.46
N ALA A 117 2.89 16.70 0.41
CA ALA A 117 2.24 16.31 -0.83
C ALA A 117 2.12 17.49 -1.81
N VAL A 118 1.74 18.66 -1.30
CA VAL A 118 1.63 19.88 -2.12
C VAL A 118 3.01 20.45 -2.46
N ARG A 119 3.89 20.59 -1.47
CA ARG A 119 5.23 21.18 -1.65
C ARG A 119 6.11 20.38 -2.62
N GLU A 120 6.09 19.06 -2.52
CA GLU A 120 6.87 18.16 -3.38
C GLU A 120 6.15 17.85 -4.71
N LYS A 121 4.99 18.46 -4.95
CA LYS A 121 4.17 18.27 -6.16
C LYS A 121 3.76 16.81 -6.36
N PHE A 122 3.47 16.10 -5.26
CA PHE A 122 2.89 14.78 -5.33
C PHE A 122 1.48 14.83 -5.95
N CYS A 123 0.71 15.87 -5.60
CA CYS A 123 -0.52 16.30 -6.28
C CYS A 123 -0.74 17.80 -6.03
N SER A 124 -1.69 18.41 -6.75
CA SER A 124 -2.13 19.77 -6.42
C SER A 124 -3.00 19.78 -5.17
N LYS A 125 -3.20 20.95 -4.57
CA LYS A 125 -4.04 21.13 -3.40
C LYS A 125 -5.50 20.76 -3.67
N GLU A 126 -6.02 21.12 -4.84
CA GLU A 126 -7.37 20.79 -5.28
C GLU A 126 -7.55 19.27 -5.43
N VAL A 127 -6.56 18.57 -6.00
CA VAL A 127 -6.57 17.11 -6.13
C VAL A 127 -6.51 16.44 -4.76
N LEU A 128 -5.72 17.00 -3.85
CA LEU A 128 -5.64 16.49 -2.48
C LEU A 128 -6.97 16.67 -1.75
N ALA A 129 -7.60 17.84 -1.85
CA ALA A 129 -8.93 18.12 -1.30
C ALA A 129 -9.99 17.16 -1.87
N LEU A 130 -9.98 16.95 -3.19
CA LEU A 130 -10.87 15.99 -3.85
C LEU A 130 -10.76 14.60 -3.24
N LEU A 131 -9.55 14.07 -3.07
CA LEU A 131 -9.36 12.72 -2.55
C LEU A 131 -9.70 12.59 -1.06
N ILE A 132 -9.43 13.63 -0.25
CA ILE A 132 -9.88 13.69 1.15
C ILE A 132 -11.41 13.66 1.19
N ASN A 133 -12.07 14.48 0.38
CA ASN A 133 -13.52 14.52 0.26
C ASN A 133 -14.09 13.18 -0.24
N CYS A 134 -13.39 12.44 -1.12
CA CYS A 134 -13.77 11.08 -1.50
C CYS A 134 -13.81 10.13 -0.28
N VAL A 135 -12.80 10.20 0.59
CA VAL A 135 -12.79 9.40 1.83
C VAL A 135 -13.95 9.79 2.74
N GLN A 136 -14.13 11.09 3.00
CA GLN A 136 -15.19 11.63 3.86
C GLN A 136 -16.60 11.36 3.29
N SER A 137 -16.71 11.22 1.96
CA SER A 137 -17.94 10.84 1.26
C SER A 137 -18.12 9.33 1.10
N HIS A 138 -17.30 8.52 1.78
CA HIS A 138 -17.39 7.05 1.77
C HIS A 138 -17.27 6.44 0.38
N MET A 139 -16.31 6.90 -0.41
CA MET A 139 -15.96 6.27 -1.69
C MET A 139 -14.87 5.21 -1.50
N ASN A 140 -14.90 4.16 -2.33
CA ASN A 140 -13.87 3.14 -2.38
C ASN A 140 -12.67 3.65 -3.20
N LEU A 141 -11.45 3.57 -2.64
CA LEU A 141 -10.24 4.05 -3.31
C LEU A 141 -9.33 2.88 -3.70
N THR A 142 -8.92 2.84 -4.96
CA THR A 142 -7.97 1.85 -5.49
C THR A 142 -6.68 2.55 -5.91
N PHE A 143 -5.60 2.32 -5.15
CA PHE A 143 -4.28 2.89 -5.45
C PHE A 143 -3.49 1.96 -6.36
N CYS A 144 -3.08 2.49 -7.50
CA CYS A 144 -2.41 1.75 -8.57
C CYS A 144 -0.96 2.18 -8.75
N GLY A 145 -0.17 1.34 -9.38
CA GLY A 145 1.23 1.62 -9.74
C GLY A 145 2.17 0.44 -9.52
N MET A 146 3.41 0.64 -9.90
CA MET A 146 4.46 -0.37 -9.81
C MET A 146 4.82 -0.73 -8.35
N PRO A 147 5.45 -1.89 -8.12
CA PRO A 147 5.99 -2.22 -6.80
C PRO A 147 6.92 -1.13 -6.25
N GLY A 148 6.85 -0.86 -4.94
CA GLY A 148 7.70 0.12 -4.27
C GLY A 148 7.38 1.60 -4.57
N ILE A 149 6.31 1.90 -5.32
CA ILE A 149 5.94 3.29 -5.65
C ILE A 149 5.33 4.04 -4.47
N GLY A 150 4.86 3.34 -3.43
CA GLY A 150 4.26 3.95 -2.23
C GLY A 150 2.74 3.88 -2.18
N LYS A 151 2.11 2.88 -2.82
CA LYS A 151 0.66 2.67 -2.76
C LYS A 151 0.14 2.52 -1.33
N THR A 152 0.81 1.70 -0.52
CA THR A 152 0.46 1.50 0.89
C THR A 152 0.64 2.77 1.73
N GLU A 153 1.63 3.61 1.38
CA GLU A 153 1.78 4.93 2.02
C GLU A 153 0.60 5.87 1.71
N CYS A 154 0.01 5.75 0.50
CA CYS A 154 -1.23 6.46 0.18
C CYS A 154 -2.39 5.97 1.04
N ILE A 155 -2.56 4.64 1.23
CA ILE A 155 -3.58 4.11 2.14
C ILE A 155 -3.38 4.66 3.55
N LYS A 156 -2.16 4.62 4.11
CA LYS A 156 -1.86 5.20 5.42
C LYS A 156 -2.27 6.67 5.51
N PHE A 157 -1.90 7.45 4.50
CA PHE A 157 -2.19 8.88 4.48
C PHE A 157 -3.69 9.16 4.40
N PHE A 158 -4.39 8.60 3.41
CA PHE A 158 -5.82 8.88 3.25
C PHE A 158 -6.68 8.26 4.34
N SER A 159 -6.25 7.17 4.97
CA SER A 159 -6.98 6.56 6.07
C SER A 159 -7.06 7.43 7.34
N GLN A 160 -6.23 8.48 7.45
CA GLN A 160 -6.33 9.44 8.55
C GLN A 160 -7.64 10.23 8.52
N TYR A 161 -8.19 10.46 7.31
CA TYR A 161 -9.42 11.22 7.09
C TYR A 161 -10.70 10.40 7.26
N ILE A 162 -10.59 9.11 7.64
CA ILE A 162 -11.75 8.31 8.04
C ILE A 162 -12.26 8.84 9.39
N PRO A 163 -13.59 9.04 9.55
CA PRO A 163 -14.17 9.49 10.81
C PRO A 163 -13.77 8.61 12.00
N ALA A 164 -13.45 9.23 13.14
CA ALA A 164 -12.91 8.53 14.30
C ALA A 164 -13.87 7.51 14.94
N ASN A 165 -15.18 7.66 14.74
CA ASN A 165 -16.22 6.78 15.21
C ASN A 165 -16.54 5.61 14.27
N GLU A 166 -15.78 5.45 13.19
CA GLU A 166 -15.97 4.40 12.20
C GLU A 166 -14.95 3.29 12.37
N ARG A 167 -15.44 2.05 12.48
CA ARG A 167 -14.58 0.88 12.63
C ARG A 167 -13.88 0.55 11.31
N VAL A 168 -12.55 0.46 11.38
CA VAL A 168 -11.68 0.04 10.29
C VAL A 168 -11.18 -1.38 10.55
N ILE A 169 -11.21 -2.24 9.53
CA ILE A 169 -10.55 -3.55 9.56
C ILE A 169 -9.49 -3.56 8.47
N THR A 170 -8.24 -3.80 8.84
CA THR A 170 -7.15 -4.01 7.88
C THR A 170 -6.87 -5.50 7.72
N ILE A 171 -6.61 -5.95 6.51
CA ILE A 171 -6.32 -7.35 6.18
C ILE A 171 -5.04 -7.38 5.35
N GLU A 172 -4.00 -8.00 5.89
CA GLU A 172 -2.65 -7.98 5.32
C GLU A 172 -1.93 -9.32 5.52
N ASP A 173 -1.19 -9.76 4.52
CA ASP A 173 -0.22 -10.85 4.67
C ASP A 173 1.06 -10.36 5.35
N THR A 174 1.43 -9.12 5.09
CA THR A 174 2.53 -8.41 5.75
C THR A 174 1.98 -7.10 6.33
N MET A 175 2.17 -6.89 7.61
CA MET A 175 1.63 -5.74 8.33
C MET A 175 2.37 -4.45 7.93
N GLU A 176 1.87 -3.73 6.93
CA GLU A 176 2.43 -2.48 6.43
C GLU A 176 1.61 -1.25 6.82
N ILE A 177 0.27 -1.35 6.81
CA ILE A 177 -0.64 -0.23 7.08
C ILE A 177 -0.49 0.26 8.51
N ARG A 178 -0.44 -0.67 9.49
CA ARG A 178 -0.24 -0.34 10.91
C ARG A 178 -1.27 0.71 11.40
N TYR A 179 -2.54 0.52 11.05
CA TYR A 179 -3.59 1.51 11.26
C TYR A 179 -3.72 1.96 12.71
N SER A 180 -3.67 1.02 13.68
CA SER A 180 -3.75 1.32 15.11
C SER A 180 -2.65 2.26 15.61
N LYS A 181 -1.46 2.16 15.01
CA LYS A 181 -0.30 2.99 15.35
C LYS A 181 -0.31 4.35 14.65
N THR A 182 -0.78 4.37 13.39
CA THR A 182 -0.83 5.60 12.58
C THR A 182 -2.07 6.44 12.87
N ASN A 183 -3.11 5.84 13.48
CA ASN A 183 -4.38 6.49 13.84
C ASN A 183 -4.76 6.21 15.30
N PRO A 184 -3.98 6.68 16.28
CA PRO A 184 -4.22 6.40 17.69
C PRO A 184 -5.59 6.91 18.14
N GLY A 185 -6.33 6.07 18.89
CA GLY A 185 -7.66 6.40 19.41
C GLY A 185 -8.81 6.09 18.46
N LYS A 186 -8.56 5.68 17.21
CA LYS A 186 -9.61 5.21 16.29
C LYS A 186 -9.87 3.71 16.48
N ASP A 187 -11.12 3.28 16.30
CA ASP A 187 -11.53 1.88 16.41
C ASP A 187 -11.04 1.06 15.20
N CYS A 188 -10.21 0.04 15.47
CA CYS A 188 -9.70 -0.81 14.41
C CYS A 188 -9.44 -2.25 14.85
N ILE A 189 -9.46 -3.15 13.85
CA ILE A 189 -9.01 -4.53 13.96
C ILE A 189 -7.98 -4.76 12.85
N GLU A 190 -6.78 -5.16 13.22
CA GLU A 190 -5.72 -5.49 12.27
C GLU A 190 -5.60 -7.01 12.14
N MET A 191 -5.95 -7.54 10.96
CA MET A 191 -5.90 -8.98 10.68
C MET A 191 -4.65 -9.31 9.87
N LYS A 192 -3.83 -10.19 10.42
CA LYS A 192 -2.76 -10.84 9.67
C LYS A 192 -3.27 -12.14 9.07
N VAL A 193 -3.10 -12.28 7.76
CA VAL A 193 -3.50 -13.49 7.02
C VAL A 193 -2.29 -14.32 6.60
N SER A 194 -2.53 -15.62 6.42
CA SER A 194 -1.56 -16.57 5.89
C SER A 194 -2.33 -17.65 5.13
N GLU A 195 -1.87 -18.01 3.95
CA GLU A 195 -2.54 -19.01 3.10
C GLU A 195 -2.70 -20.36 3.81
N ASP A 196 -1.76 -20.70 4.71
CA ASP A 196 -1.75 -21.97 5.42
C ASP A 196 -2.77 -22.10 6.56
N THR A 197 -3.26 -20.97 7.12
CA THR A 197 -4.07 -20.98 8.34
C THR A 197 -5.36 -20.22 8.23
N PHE A 198 -5.31 -18.96 7.82
CA PHE A 198 -6.44 -18.04 7.75
C PHE A 198 -6.22 -17.07 6.59
N GLY A 199 -6.82 -17.38 5.45
CA GLY A 199 -6.59 -16.67 4.20
C GLY A 199 -7.41 -15.38 4.08
N TYR A 200 -7.17 -14.65 3.00
CA TYR A 200 -7.87 -13.39 2.72
C TYR A 200 -9.39 -13.55 2.62
N ALA A 201 -9.87 -14.63 1.98
CA ALA A 201 -11.29 -14.90 1.82
C ALA A 201 -12.02 -15.09 3.15
N GLU A 202 -11.40 -15.85 4.06
CA GLU A 202 -11.91 -16.08 5.41
C GLU A 202 -11.88 -14.78 6.22
N ALA A 203 -10.80 -14.01 6.12
CA ALA A 203 -10.64 -12.75 6.82
C ALA A 203 -11.71 -11.73 6.39
N ILE A 204 -11.96 -11.54 5.09
CA ILE A 204 -13.00 -10.65 4.59
C ILE A 204 -14.39 -11.09 5.08
N LYS A 205 -14.73 -12.40 4.95
CA LYS A 205 -16.02 -12.92 5.43
C LYS A 205 -16.20 -12.76 6.94
N SER A 206 -15.13 -12.94 7.72
CA SER A 206 -15.17 -12.75 9.17
C SER A 206 -15.31 -11.28 9.52
N SER A 207 -14.66 -10.40 8.78
CA SER A 207 -14.75 -8.96 8.96
C SER A 207 -16.19 -8.46 8.89
N LEU A 208 -17.00 -8.96 7.96
CA LEU A 208 -18.42 -8.56 7.82
C LEU A 208 -19.26 -8.82 9.07
N ARG A 209 -18.83 -9.74 9.95
CA ARG A 209 -19.50 -10.04 11.23
C ARG A 209 -19.05 -9.14 12.38
N LEU A 210 -18.02 -8.32 12.16
CA LEU A 210 -17.41 -7.46 13.16
C LEU A 210 -17.87 -6.00 13.05
N ASN A 211 -18.95 -5.75 12.31
CA ASN A 211 -19.54 -4.43 12.09
C ASN A 211 -18.56 -3.39 11.52
N PRO A 212 -17.87 -3.69 10.42
CA PRO A 212 -16.94 -2.75 9.81
C PRO A 212 -17.69 -1.61 9.13
N LYS A 213 -17.09 -0.43 9.11
CA LYS A 213 -17.41 0.63 8.16
C LYS A 213 -16.43 0.63 7.00
N TRP A 214 -15.17 0.25 7.29
CA TRP A 214 -14.10 0.18 6.31
C TRP A 214 -13.38 -1.17 6.37
N ILE A 215 -13.13 -1.76 5.20
CA ILE A 215 -12.22 -2.90 5.04
C ILE A 215 -11.08 -2.44 4.11
N MET A 216 -9.86 -2.45 4.63
CA MET A 216 -8.67 -2.15 3.88
C MET A 216 -7.92 -3.42 3.56
N LEU A 217 -7.70 -3.67 2.29
CA LEU A 217 -6.88 -4.78 1.81
C LEU A 217 -5.55 -4.22 1.32
N SER A 218 -4.43 -4.68 1.88
CA SER A 218 -3.11 -4.16 1.52
C SER A 218 -2.82 -4.28 0.03
N GLU A 219 -3.22 -5.40 -0.58
CA GLU A 219 -3.11 -5.61 -2.02
C GLU A 219 -4.16 -6.61 -2.52
N ALA A 220 -4.81 -6.26 -3.62
CA ALA A 220 -5.69 -7.16 -4.38
C ALA A 220 -4.86 -7.90 -5.44
N ARG A 221 -4.68 -9.23 -5.28
CA ARG A 221 -3.78 -10.04 -6.14
C ARG A 221 -4.47 -11.16 -6.88
N SER A 222 -5.56 -11.72 -6.31
CA SER A 222 -6.13 -12.98 -6.75
C SER A 222 -7.63 -13.06 -6.41
N LYS A 223 -8.12 -14.25 -6.08
CA LYS A 223 -9.53 -14.58 -5.81
C LYS A 223 -10.19 -13.79 -4.69
N GLU A 224 -9.42 -13.27 -3.75
CA GLU A 224 -9.90 -12.44 -2.62
C GLU A 224 -10.62 -11.17 -3.09
N VAL A 225 -10.26 -10.67 -4.27
CA VAL A 225 -10.92 -9.53 -4.92
C VAL A 225 -12.44 -9.72 -5.02
N LYS A 226 -12.91 -10.94 -5.26
CA LYS A 226 -14.35 -11.24 -5.31
C LYS A 226 -15.04 -10.87 -4.00
N TYR A 227 -14.49 -11.31 -2.87
CA TYR A 227 -15.08 -11.04 -1.56
C TYR A 227 -14.95 -9.58 -1.15
N LEU A 228 -13.87 -8.92 -1.60
CA LEU A 228 -13.72 -7.47 -1.42
C LEU A 228 -14.83 -6.70 -2.15
N LEU A 229 -15.09 -7.01 -3.43
CA LEU A 229 -16.17 -6.40 -4.20
C LEU A 229 -17.54 -6.69 -3.59
N GLU A 230 -17.78 -7.93 -3.16
CA GLU A 230 -18.99 -8.31 -2.45
C GLU A 230 -19.18 -7.46 -1.18
N SER A 231 -18.11 -7.25 -0.40
CA SER A 231 -18.17 -6.41 0.80
C SER A 231 -18.47 -4.95 0.49
N TRP A 232 -17.86 -4.39 -0.55
CA TRP A 232 -18.08 -3.01 -0.98
C TRP A 232 -19.51 -2.80 -1.51
N SER A 233 -20.08 -3.81 -2.18
CA SER A 233 -21.46 -3.75 -2.67
C SER A 233 -22.51 -3.79 -1.54
N THR A 234 -22.16 -4.27 -0.35
CA THR A 234 -23.05 -4.26 0.83
C THR A 234 -23.04 -2.96 1.63
N GLY A 235 -22.27 -1.96 1.19
CA GLY A 235 -22.16 -0.66 1.85
C GLY A 235 -20.97 -0.50 2.81
N VAL A 236 -20.16 -1.55 2.99
CA VAL A 236 -18.83 -1.42 3.59
C VAL A 236 -17.93 -0.70 2.61
N ARG A 237 -17.09 0.20 3.07
CA ARG A 237 -16.17 0.98 2.23
C ARG A 237 -14.75 0.47 2.39
N GLY A 238 -13.86 0.87 1.48
CA GLY A 238 -12.50 0.40 1.60
C GLY A 238 -11.47 1.09 0.73
N MET A 239 -10.24 0.73 1.04
CA MET A 239 -9.06 1.10 0.26
C MET A 239 -8.27 -0.15 -0.04
N THR A 240 -7.74 -0.23 -1.27
CA THR A 240 -6.87 -1.33 -1.66
C THR A 240 -5.79 -0.86 -2.61
N THR A 241 -4.79 -1.71 -2.85
CA THR A 241 -3.79 -1.46 -3.89
C THR A 241 -3.87 -2.50 -4.99
N LEU A 242 -3.48 -2.10 -6.19
CA LEU A 242 -3.48 -2.95 -7.38
C LEU A 242 -2.27 -2.64 -8.26
N HIS A 243 -1.70 -3.66 -8.90
CA HIS A 243 -0.64 -3.46 -9.87
C HIS A 243 -1.22 -3.25 -11.27
N THR A 244 -1.21 -2.00 -11.73
CA THR A 244 -1.48 -1.60 -13.10
C THR A 244 -0.73 -0.30 -13.39
N ASP A 245 -0.51 -0.01 -14.66
CA ASP A 245 0.12 1.20 -15.19
C ASP A 245 -0.88 2.22 -15.77
N ASP A 246 -2.17 1.90 -15.71
CA ASP A 246 -3.26 2.77 -16.15
C ASP A 246 -4.52 2.50 -15.31
N VAL A 247 -5.13 3.55 -14.76
CA VAL A 247 -6.36 3.40 -13.95
C VAL A 247 -7.53 2.87 -14.77
N ARG A 248 -7.53 3.10 -16.09
CA ARG A 248 -8.59 2.61 -16.98
C ARG A 248 -8.61 1.09 -17.10
N ASN A 249 -7.47 0.44 -16.79
CA ASN A 249 -7.33 -1.02 -16.83
C ASN A 249 -7.72 -1.71 -15.51
N VAL A 250 -8.09 -0.95 -14.46
CA VAL A 250 -8.45 -1.53 -13.15
C VAL A 250 -9.64 -2.49 -13.25
N PRO A 251 -10.76 -2.14 -13.93
CA PRO A 251 -11.87 -3.07 -14.07
C PRO A 251 -11.46 -4.39 -14.75
N ASP A 252 -10.71 -4.32 -15.85
CA ASP A 252 -10.23 -5.51 -16.57
C ASP A 252 -9.27 -6.35 -15.73
N ARG A 253 -8.39 -5.70 -14.96
CA ARG A 253 -7.48 -6.41 -14.04
C ARG A 253 -8.25 -7.17 -12.97
N ILE A 254 -9.29 -6.57 -12.41
CA ILE A 254 -10.18 -7.20 -11.44
C ILE A 254 -10.93 -8.36 -12.08
N LEU A 255 -11.52 -8.17 -13.26
CA LEU A 255 -12.21 -9.23 -14.00
C LEU A 255 -11.31 -10.44 -14.29
N ASN A 256 -10.03 -10.18 -14.60
CA ASN A 256 -9.06 -11.26 -14.84
C ASN A 256 -8.67 -12.04 -13.58
N MET A 257 -8.91 -11.50 -12.38
CA MET A 257 -8.72 -12.19 -11.10
C MET A 257 -9.94 -13.04 -10.70
N LEU A 258 -11.11 -12.78 -11.31
CA LEU A 258 -12.32 -13.52 -11.05
C LEU A 258 -12.34 -14.80 -11.94
N GLU A 259 -12.45 -15.97 -11.33
CA GLU A 259 -12.27 -17.29 -12.01
C GLU A 259 -13.36 -17.69 -13.01
N SER A 260 -14.52 -17.04 -13.01
CA SER A 260 -15.65 -17.41 -13.86
C SER A 260 -15.80 -16.50 -15.05
N ARG A 261 -15.81 -17.08 -16.26
CA ARG A 261 -16.09 -16.35 -17.51
C ARG A 261 -17.55 -16.45 -17.96
N ASN A 262 -18.39 -17.18 -17.22
CA ASN A 262 -19.73 -17.54 -17.70
C ASN A 262 -20.76 -16.39 -17.65
N ASP A 263 -20.46 -15.28 -16.93
CA ASP A 263 -21.32 -14.10 -16.82
C ASP A 263 -20.48 -12.82 -16.87
N ALA A 264 -19.59 -12.69 -17.85
CA ALA A 264 -18.62 -11.59 -17.93
C ALA A 264 -19.27 -10.19 -17.84
N ASP A 265 -20.36 -9.97 -18.57
CA ASP A 265 -21.07 -8.67 -18.58
C ASP A 265 -21.67 -8.34 -17.20
N ARG A 266 -22.17 -9.33 -16.47
CA ARG A 266 -22.70 -9.14 -15.13
C ARG A 266 -21.57 -8.83 -14.15
N MET A 267 -20.48 -9.57 -14.23
CA MET A 267 -19.31 -9.35 -13.38
C MET A 267 -18.67 -7.99 -13.63
N GLU A 268 -18.60 -7.53 -14.88
CA GLU A 268 -18.15 -6.18 -15.21
C GLU A 268 -19.03 -5.13 -14.53
N ASN A 269 -20.34 -5.29 -14.58
CA ASN A 269 -21.29 -4.40 -13.95
C ASN A 269 -21.09 -4.35 -12.43
N ASP A 270 -20.88 -5.50 -11.78
CA ASP A 270 -20.63 -5.60 -10.34
C ASP A 270 -19.30 -4.91 -9.96
N VAL A 271 -18.28 -5.03 -10.81
CA VAL A 271 -16.99 -4.32 -10.63
C VAL A 271 -17.20 -2.80 -10.67
N TYR A 272 -17.89 -2.27 -11.70
CA TYR A 272 -18.16 -0.83 -11.81
C TYR A 272 -19.09 -0.30 -10.73
N GLN A 273 -19.91 -1.14 -10.12
CA GLN A 273 -20.77 -0.75 -8.99
C GLN A 273 -20.00 -0.68 -7.66
N ALA A 274 -18.94 -1.47 -7.54
CA ALA A 274 -18.12 -1.53 -6.32
C ALA A 274 -16.94 -0.55 -6.35
N LEU A 275 -16.43 -0.20 -7.53
CA LEU A 275 -15.34 0.76 -7.69
C LEU A 275 -15.89 2.19 -7.74
N ASP A 276 -15.22 3.11 -7.01
CA ASP A 276 -15.52 4.54 -7.09
C ASP A 276 -14.34 5.32 -7.70
N VAL A 277 -13.15 5.20 -7.12
CA VAL A 277 -11.98 6.03 -7.49
C VAL A 277 -10.75 5.17 -7.77
N GLY A 278 -10.13 5.38 -8.93
CA GLY A 278 -8.82 4.84 -9.29
C GLY A 278 -7.74 5.92 -9.24
N ILE A 279 -6.62 5.66 -8.58
CA ILE A 279 -5.52 6.60 -8.40
C ILE A 279 -4.20 5.91 -8.81
N LEU A 280 -3.53 6.39 -9.85
CA LEU A 280 -2.24 5.90 -10.29
C LEU A 280 -1.12 6.79 -9.76
N VAL A 281 -0.20 6.17 -9.03
CA VAL A 281 1.04 6.81 -8.58
C VAL A 281 2.18 6.40 -9.49
N ARG A 282 2.95 7.39 -9.96
CA ARG A 282 4.17 7.20 -10.75
C ARG A 282 5.35 7.91 -10.13
N LYS A 283 6.53 7.63 -10.66
CA LYS A 283 7.76 8.38 -10.40
C LYS A 283 8.27 9.01 -11.68
N LYS A 284 8.81 10.21 -11.57
CA LYS A 284 9.49 10.92 -12.64
C LYS A 284 10.84 11.41 -12.12
N THR A 285 11.88 11.20 -12.90
CA THR A 285 13.19 11.77 -12.63
C THR A 285 13.34 13.04 -13.46
N ASP A 286 13.62 14.16 -12.81
CA ASP A 286 13.84 15.44 -13.47
C ASP A 286 15.25 15.55 -14.07
N GLU A 287 15.54 16.69 -14.72
CA GLU A 287 16.85 16.96 -15.34
C GLU A 287 17.99 17.02 -14.31
N GLU A 288 17.68 17.33 -13.06
CA GLU A 288 18.63 17.35 -11.93
C GLU A 288 18.84 15.95 -11.31
N LYS A 289 18.26 14.90 -11.93
CA LYS A 289 18.28 13.49 -11.47
C LYS A 289 17.55 13.27 -10.14
N ILE A 290 16.68 14.19 -9.73
CA ILE A 290 15.83 14.03 -8.54
C ILE A 290 14.60 13.22 -8.93
N THR A 291 14.41 12.08 -8.30
CA THR A 291 13.22 11.23 -8.52
C THR A 291 12.11 11.64 -7.57
N ARG A 292 10.99 12.07 -8.15
CA ARG A 292 9.78 12.46 -7.39
C ARG A 292 8.64 11.52 -7.74
N ARG A 293 7.81 11.23 -6.74
CA ARG A 293 6.54 10.52 -6.93
C ARG A 293 5.44 11.53 -7.15
N TYR A 294 4.44 11.19 -7.96
CA TYR A 294 3.29 12.04 -8.21
C TYR A 294 2.05 11.21 -8.56
N MET A 295 0.87 11.76 -8.33
CA MET A 295 -0.40 11.19 -8.78
C MET A 295 -0.56 11.50 -10.27
N ASP A 296 -0.35 10.49 -11.10
CA ASP A 296 -0.33 10.63 -12.55
C ASP A 296 -1.74 10.65 -13.15
N GLN A 297 -2.58 9.74 -12.68
CA GLN A 297 -3.94 9.60 -13.16
C GLN A 297 -4.90 9.44 -11.99
N ILE A 298 -6.07 10.05 -12.10
CA ILE A 298 -7.21 9.83 -11.20
C ILE A 298 -8.46 9.76 -12.06
N CYS A 299 -9.30 8.76 -11.81
CA CYS A 299 -10.59 8.61 -12.49
C CYS A 299 -11.69 8.20 -11.51
N PHE A 300 -12.93 8.48 -11.90
CA PHE A 300 -14.12 7.88 -11.31
C PHE A 300 -14.63 6.76 -12.22
N TYR A 301 -15.00 5.63 -11.60
CA TYR A 301 -15.74 4.56 -12.24
C TYR A 301 -17.23 4.79 -12.01
N ILE A 302 -17.99 4.90 -13.07
CA ILE A 302 -19.40 5.27 -12.99
C ILE A 302 -20.25 4.20 -13.69
N ARG A 303 -21.28 3.73 -12.99
CA ARG A 303 -22.33 2.95 -13.58
C ARG A 303 -23.62 3.73 -13.54
N GLU A 304 -24.06 4.21 -14.68
CA GLU A 304 -25.29 5.00 -14.81
C GLU A 304 -26.12 4.55 -16.01
N LYS A 305 -27.44 4.38 -15.79
CA LYS A 305 -28.42 3.98 -16.84
C LYS A 305 -27.99 2.73 -17.60
N GLY A 306 -27.39 1.76 -16.87
CA GLY A 306 -26.95 0.49 -17.46
C GLY A 306 -25.64 0.56 -18.25
N LYS A 307 -24.94 1.69 -18.24
CA LYS A 307 -23.66 1.89 -18.93
C LYS A 307 -22.52 2.08 -17.93
N ASN A 308 -21.38 1.45 -18.22
CA ASN A 308 -20.15 1.62 -17.51
C ASN A 308 -19.31 2.72 -18.17
N LYS A 309 -18.75 3.62 -17.38
CA LYS A 309 -17.93 4.74 -17.83
C LYS A 309 -16.73 4.94 -16.91
N ILE A 310 -15.65 5.46 -17.47
CA ILE A 310 -14.48 5.93 -16.73
C ILE A 310 -14.31 7.41 -17.06
N GLU A 311 -14.38 8.25 -16.03
CA GLU A 311 -14.26 9.69 -16.17
C GLU A 311 -12.92 10.15 -15.55
N MET A 312 -12.01 10.59 -16.40
CA MET A 312 -10.68 11.03 -15.99
C MET A 312 -10.74 12.43 -15.41
N VAL A 313 -10.24 12.58 -14.18
CA VAL A 313 -10.16 13.89 -13.48
C VAL A 313 -8.73 14.41 -13.47
N VAL A 314 -7.74 13.52 -13.34
CA VAL A 314 -6.33 13.87 -13.45
C VAL A 314 -5.71 13.00 -14.53
N PHE A 315 -4.92 13.62 -15.40
CA PHE A 315 -4.14 12.94 -16.44
C PHE A 315 -2.78 13.62 -16.60
N ASP A 316 -1.70 12.83 -16.64
CA ASP A 316 -0.31 13.30 -16.66
C ASP A 316 -0.02 14.31 -15.50
N GLY A 317 -0.56 14.00 -14.31
CA GLY A 317 -0.41 14.82 -13.11
C GLY A 317 -1.15 16.16 -13.13
N LYS A 318 -2.01 16.40 -14.12
CA LYS A 318 -2.76 17.65 -14.27
C LYS A 318 -4.25 17.41 -14.10
N LEU A 319 -4.91 18.33 -13.43
CA LEU A 319 -6.37 18.37 -13.34
C LEU A 319 -6.93 18.66 -14.75
N VAL A 320 -7.69 17.71 -15.32
CA VAL A 320 -8.27 17.83 -16.68
C VAL A 320 -9.78 18.01 -16.66
N MET A 321 -10.41 17.88 -15.51
CA MET A 321 -11.84 18.02 -15.30
C MET A 321 -12.10 18.87 -14.07
N GLN A 322 -12.79 20.01 -14.23
CA GLN A 322 -13.17 20.92 -13.14
C GLN A 322 -14.63 20.73 -12.71
N GLU A 323 -15.49 20.27 -13.60
CA GLU A 323 -16.89 19.96 -13.32
C GLU A 323 -17.07 18.45 -13.33
N LEU A 324 -17.33 17.88 -12.15
CA LEU A 324 -17.48 16.43 -12.00
C LEU A 324 -18.85 15.98 -12.56
N PRO A 325 -18.96 14.73 -13.06
CA PRO A 325 -20.23 14.16 -13.50
C PRO A 325 -21.29 14.19 -12.40
N GLU A 326 -22.53 14.41 -12.80
CA GLU A 326 -23.68 14.50 -11.88
C GLU A 326 -23.80 13.29 -10.94
N ALA A 327 -23.50 12.09 -11.45
CA ALA A 327 -23.50 10.87 -10.64
C ALA A 327 -22.49 10.92 -9.49
N VAL A 328 -21.32 11.49 -9.72
CA VAL A 328 -20.27 11.69 -8.70
C VAL A 328 -20.65 12.82 -7.76
N MET A 329 -21.12 13.95 -8.29
CA MET A 329 -21.57 15.08 -7.47
C MET A 329 -22.65 14.70 -6.48
N ARG A 330 -23.62 13.85 -6.86
CA ARG A 330 -24.66 13.35 -5.94
C ARG A 330 -24.09 12.59 -4.73
N ILE A 331 -22.94 11.93 -4.86
CA ILE A 331 -22.30 11.25 -3.72
C ILE A 331 -21.75 12.30 -2.76
N PHE A 332 -21.06 13.31 -3.27
CA PHE A 332 -20.53 14.41 -2.49
C PHE A 332 -21.64 15.22 -1.78
N GLU A 333 -22.69 15.57 -2.50
CA GLU A 333 -23.84 16.31 -1.94
C GLU A 333 -24.53 15.55 -0.80
N ARG A 334 -24.69 14.23 -0.93
CA ARG A 334 -25.23 13.37 0.16
C ARG A 334 -24.36 13.37 1.41
N ALA A 335 -23.06 13.57 1.26
CA ALA A 335 -22.10 13.70 2.34
C ALA A 335 -21.95 15.15 2.85
N GLY A 336 -22.69 16.11 2.26
CA GLY A 336 -22.63 17.52 2.62
C GLY A 336 -21.45 18.27 1.98
N VAL A 337 -20.78 17.68 1.00
CA VAL A 337 -19.67 18.28 0.27
C VAL A 337 -20.22 18.99 -0.97
N HIS A 338 -20.18 20.34 -0.98
CA HIS A 338 -20.69 21.16 -2.10
C HIS A 338 -19.60 21.49 -3.12
N ASP A 339 -18.36 21.66 -2.66
CA ASP A 339 -17.20 21.85 -3.52
C ASP A 339 -16.20 20.70 -3.29
N PRO A 340 -16.14 19.69 -4.19
CA PRO A 340 -15.22 18.56 -4.05
C PRO A 340 -13.74 18.95 -4.08
N PHE A 341 -13.38 20.08 -4.67
CA PHE A 341 -12.00 20.56 -4.80
C PHE A 341 -11.54 21.47 -3.65
N TYR A 342 -12.40 21.67 -2.65
CA TYR A 342 -12.11 22.39 -1.42
C TYR A 342 -12.38 21.52 -0.20
N ASN A 343 -11.48 21.53 0.79
CA ASN A 343 -11.65 20.81 2.04
C ASN A 343 -11.14 21.66 3.22
N GLU A 344 -12.02 21.94 4.18
CA GLU A 344 -11.72 22.81 5.30
C GLU A 344 -10.64 22.23 6.25
N GLU A 345 -10.65 20.92 6.49
CA GLU A 345 -9.64 20.24 7.30
C GLU A 345 -8.25 20.38 6.67
N LEU A 346 -8.16 20.21 5.34
CA LEU A 346 -6.92 20.43 4.60
C LEU A 346 -6.44 21.89 4.68
N GLU A 347 -7.34 22.86 4.61
CA GLU A 347 -6.98 24.28 4.75
C GLU A 347 -6.36 24.56 6.12
N LEU A 348 -6.94 24.00 7.19
CA LEU A 348 -6.40 24.13 8.54
C LEU A 348 -5.04 23.46 8.68
N GLU A 349 -4.85 22.27 8.08
CA GLU A 349 -3.55 21.57 8.10
C GLU A 349 -2.45 22.39 7.36
N LEU A 350 -2.80 23.03 6.25
CA LEU A 350 -1.84 23.81 5.45
C LEU A 350 -1.62 25.22 6.00
N GLY A 351 -2.63 25.85 6.62
CA GLY A 351 -2.57 27.21 7.17
C GLY A 351 -2.11 27.28 8.63
N GLY A 352 -2.06 26.18 9.36
CA GLY A 352 -1.74 26.14 10.80
C GLY A 352 -0.25 26.30 11.16
N LYS A 353 0.60 26.69 10.21
CA LYS A 353 2.04 26.89 10.40
C LYS A 353 2.49 28.29 9.91
N GLU A 354 1.76 29.36 10.25
CA GLU A 354 2.32 30.70 10.27
C GLU A 354 2.96 31.03 11.61
#